data_ed190f17d244a7c2f707f549a8dea409
#
_entry.id   ed190f17d244a7c2f707f549a8dea409
#
_cell.length_a   1.000
_cell.length_b   1.000
_cell.length_c   1.000
_cell.angle_alpha   90.00
_cell.angle_beta   90.00
_cell.angle_gamma   90.00
#
_symmetry.space_group_name_H-M   'P 1'
#
loop_
_entity.id
_entity.type
_entity.pdbx_description
1 polymer ?
#
loop_
_entity_poly.entity_id
_entity_poly.type
_entity_poly.pdbx_seq_one_letter_code
_entity_poly.pdbx_strand_id
1 'polypeptide(L)'
;MKKRILFLLSSILICNMVFSVSSSLYEQDFSVKVTVPSTESKIIISPQPFDKDLTSVELTKKMGNGINLGNTLEAFRGYNQSTKRTPSSYETLWGQPEAQPRHFEGFARAGFKSVRIPIAWTNMMDYEHGDFTIATAMLDRVEEVVNMALDAGLYVVINDHWDGGWWGLFGSADKSHREMAVKMYKSMWLQIANRFKNYSDKLIFEGGNEEHGDGFNLETVFSNKKKGVLSENQKYDCANQVNQCFVDVIRSTGSNNQYRFLLIPGYNTDIDKTSHQSRFVMPKDSASNKLMISVHYYTPSDYCILSEDASWAKVKMNWGSDYEKKVMASNFEKMKEFVDKGYGVVIGEYGVALTKSFKMKEGTVEWLSCVLENCDKLNYCPMLWDCSSLFLRTGRVGFTEPDVAAIYINRD
;
A
#
# COMPACT_ATOMS: atom_id res chain seq x y z
N MET A 1 -55.77 -3.73 36.96
CA MET A 1 -54.88 -4.14 35.86
C MET A 1 -54.42 -2.92 35.03
N LYS A 2 -53.70 -1.95 35.59
CA LYS A 2 -53.13 -0.79 34.84
C LYS A 2 -51.88 -0.20 35.54
N LYS A 3 -50.90 -1.05 35.93
CA LYS A 3 -49.63 -0.58 36.54
C LYS A 3 -48.40 -1.40 36.15
N ARG A 4 -48.40 -2.15 35.03
CA ARG A 4 -47.24 -2.97 34.64
C ARG A 4 -46.66 -2.66 33.24
N ILE A 5 -47.05 -1.60 32.54
CA ILE A 5 -46.57 -1.26 31.18
C ILE A 5 -45.60 -0.08 31.16
N LEU A 6 -45.41 0.64 32.29
CA LEU A 6 -44.56 1.84 32.31
C LEU A 6 -43.09 1.59 32.65
N PHE A 7 -42.66 0.37 32.98
CA PHE A 7 -41.27 0.06 33.39
C PHE A 7 -40.41 -0.57 32.27
N LEU A 8 -41.02 -0.95 31.11
CA LEU A 8 -40.23 -1.55 30.01
C LEU A 8 -39.75 -0.53 28.95
N LEU A 9 -40.30 0.67 28.92
CA LEU A 9 -39.91 1.71 27.96
C LEU A 9 -38.73 2.57 28.41
N SER A 10 -38.44 2.64 29.71
CA SER A 10 -37.30 3.41 30.23
C SER A 10 -35.95 2.66 30.10
N SER A 11 -35.96 1.32 30.11
CA SER A 11 -34.75 0.52 30.01
C SER A 11 -34.20 0.42 28.57
N ILE A 12 -35.05 0.56 27.55
CA ILE A 12 -34.65 0.52 26.17
C ILE A 12 -34.04 1.87 25.73
N LEU A 13 -34.50 2.98 26.30
CA LEU A 13 -33.94 4.31 25.98
C LEU A 13 -32.56 4.55 26.62
N ILE A 14 -32.29 3.97 27.78
CA ILE A 14 -31.01 4.10 28.48
C ILE A 14 -29.94 3.22 27.80
N CYS A 15 -30.32 2.05 27.24
CA CYS A 15 -29.38 1.18 26.55
C CYS A 15 -28.92 1.77 25.19
N ASN A 16 -29.80 2.47 24.45
CA ASN A 16 -29.46 3.11 23.21
C ASN A 16 -28.62 4.40 23.39
N MET A 17 -28.75 5.12 24.50
CA MET A 17 -27.90 6.29 24.77
C MET A 17 -26.48 5.90 25.21
N VAL A 18 -26.30 4.77 25.89
CA VAL A 18 -24.98 4.32 26.32
C VAL A 18 -24.17 3.80 25.15
N PHE A 19 -24.79 3.19 24.12
CA PHE A 19 -24.09 2.74 22.91
C PHE A 19 -23.71 3.89 21.95
N SER A 20 -24.46 4.98 21.91
CA SER A 20 -24.13 6.14 21.07
C SER A 20 -23.03 7.03 21.65
N VAL A 21 -22.88 7.07 22.99
CA VAL A 21 -21.83 7.87 23.64
C VAL A 21 -20.46 7.17 23.61
N SER A 22 -20.40 5.83 23.54
CA SER A 22 -19.11 5.12 23.49
C SER A 22 -18.47 5.08 22.11
N SER A 23 -19.22 5.25 21.03
CA SER A 23 -18.67 5.28 19.66
C SER A 23 -17.96 6.60 19.34
N SER A 24 -18.39 7.71 19.94
CA SER A 24 -17.81 9.04 19.66
C SER A 24 -16.45 9.32 20.34
N LEU A 25 -16.07 8.52 21.34
CA LEU A 25 -14.84 8.77 22.12
C LEU A 25 -13.54 8.52 21.34
N TYR A 26 -13.59 7.73 20.26
CA TYR A 26 -12.42 7.34 19.47
C TYR A 26 -12.51 7.74 17.99
N GLU A 27 -13.46 8.60 17.62
CA GLU A 27 -13.55 9.13 16.27
C GLU A 27 -12.37 10.04 15.96
N GLN A 28 -11.88 9.95 14.70
CA GLN A 28 -10.89 10.83 14.14
C GLN A 28 -11.58 11.99 13.42
N ASP A 29 -11.07 13.21 13.61
CA ASP A 29 -11.59 14.37 12.91
C ASP A 29 -10.82 14.61 11.59
N PHE A 30 -11.32 14.05 10.51
CA PHE A 30 -10.78 14.27 9.17
C PHE A 30 -11.17 15.63 8.54
N SER A 31 -11.97 16.46 9.21
CA SER A 31 -12.31 17.79 8.72
C SER A 31 -11.17 18.80 8.91
N VAL A 32 -10.18 18.48 9.75
CA VAL A 32 -9.05 19.36 10.05
C VAL A 32 -8.35 19.83 8.78
N LYS A 33 -8.13 21.14 8.68
CA LYS A 33 -7.36 21.73 7.58
C LYS A 33 -5.88 21.73 7.92
N VAL A 34 -5.05 21.43 6.94
CA VAL A 34 -3.59 21.49 7.03
C VAL A 34 -3.06 22.48 6.00
N THR A 35 -1.96 23.15 6.34
CA THR A 35 -1.21 24.01 5.43
C THR A 35 0.18 23.41 5.32
N VAL A 36 0.66 23.26 4.10
CA VAL A 36 2.00 22.70 3.83
C VAL A 36 2.81 23.68 3.01
N PRO A 37 4.16 23.63 3.10
CA PRO A 37 5.02 24.42 2.22
C PRO A 37 4.79 24.03 0.75
N SER A 38 5.17 24.91 -0.17
CA SER A 38 5.14 24.58 -1.59
C SER A 38 6.16 23.47 -1.89
N THR A 39 5.68 22.39 -2.48
CA THR A 39 6.49 21.21 -2.85
C THR A 39 6.38 20.90 -4.35
N GLU A 40 5.96 21.88 -5.16
CA GLU A 40 5.79 21.68 -6.60
C GLU A 40 7.09 21.20 -7.25
N SER A 41 6.94 20.31 -8.24
CA SER A 41 8.06 19.87 -9.05
C SER A 41 8.73 21.02 -9.77
N LYS A 42 10.06 21.01 -9.80
CA LYS A 42 10.86 21.92 -10.63
C LYS A 42 11.19 21.31 -12.00
N ILE A 43 10.91 20.02 -12.18
CA ILE A 43 11.19 19.26 -13.40
C ILE A 43 9.96 19.24 -14.30
N ILE A 44 8.81 18.84 -13.76
CA ILE A 44 7.54 18.76 -14.49
C ILE A 44 6.64 19.93 -14.09
N ILE A 45 6.88 21.09 -14.69
CA ILE A 45 6.19 22.33 -14.37
C ILE A 45 4.84 22.51 -15.07
N SER A 46 4.60 21.75 -16.14
CA SER A 46 3.34 21.76 -16.90
C SER A 46 2.71 20.38 -16.89
N PRO A 47 1.37 20.26 -16.94
CA PRO A 47 0.70 18.98 -17.00
C PRO A 47 1.18 18.15 -18.21
N GLN A 48 1.63 16.92 -17.93
CA GLN A 48 1.92 15.93 -18.95
C GLN A 48 0.61 15.38 -19.56
N PRO A 49 0.67 14.76 -20.75
CA PRO A 49 -0.47 14.08 -21.33
C PRO A 49 -1.09 13.09 -20.35
N PHE A 50 -2.43 13.07 -20.27
CA PHE A 50 -3.18 12.22 -19.38
C PHE A 50 -4.40 11.66 -20.12
N ASP A 51 -4.52 10.36 -20.22
CA ASP A 51 -5.69 9.70 -20.81
C ASP A 51 -6.85 9.72 -19.81
N LYS A 52 -7.78 10.67 -20.01
CA LYS A 52 -8.93 10.85 -19.13
C LYS A 52 -9.99 9.78 -19.31
N ASP A 53 -10.05 9.16 -20.48
CA ASP A 53 -11.04 8.14 -20.83
C ASP A 53 -10.61 6.74 -20.36
N LEU A 54 -9.31 6.51 -20.17
CA LEU A 54 -8.78 5.25 -19.65
C LEU A 54 -9.39 4.91 -18.29
N THR A 55 -9.96 3.72 -18.17
CA THR A 55 -10.52 3.21 -16.92
C THR A 55 -9.45 2.52 -16.07
N SER A 56 -9.69 2.38 -14.76
CA SER A 56 -8.79 1.66 -13.87
C SER A 56 -8.65 0.17 -14.21
N VAL A 57 -9.71 -0.46 -14.74
CA VAL A 57 -9.65 -1.86 -15.19
C VAL A 57 -8.80 -2.01 -16.45
N GLU A 58 -8.85 -1.04 -17.38
CA GLU A 58 -7.98 -1.04 -18.56
C GLU A 58 -6.53 -0.72 -18.17
N LEU A 59 -6.34 0.15 -17.17
CA LEU A 59 -5.01 0.48 -16.68
C LEU A 59 -4.31 -0.75 -16.09
N THR A 60 -4.99 -1.60 -15.30
CA THR A 60 -4.39 -2.82 -14.74
C THR A 60 -3.84 -3.75 -15.83
N LYS A 61 -4.52 -3.85 -16.98
CA LYS A 61 -4.01 -4.60 -18.14
C LYS A 61 -2.75 -3.97 -18.73
N LYS A 62 -2.72 -2.62 -18.84
CA LYS A 62 -1.54 -1.90 -19.35
C LYS A 62 -0.36 -1.98 -18.38
N MET A 63 -0.61 -1.99 -17.07
CA MET A 63 0.41 -2.17 -16.03
C MET A 63 1.02 -3.57 -16.07
N GLY A 64 0.29 -4.58 -16.57
CA GLY A 64 0.79 -5.93 -16.78
C GLY A 64 1.48 -6.52 -15.55
N ASN A 65 2.56 -7.26 -15.73
CA ASN A 65 3.38 -7.75 -14.63
C ASN A 65 4.19 -6.63 -14.01
N GLY A 66 4.16 -6.53 -12.69
CA GLY A 66 4.93 -5.57 -11.92
C GLY A 66 5.91 -6.20 -10.96
N ILE A 67 6.81 -5.38 -10.44
CA ILE A 67 7.78 -5.74 -9.40
C ILE A 67 7.86 -4.63 -8.36
N ASN A 68 8.11 -4.98 -7.10
CA ASN A 68 8.40 -4.02 -6.05
C ASN A 68 9.90 -3.67 -6.00
N LEU A 69 10.24 -2.39 -5.80
CA LEU A 69 11.58 -1.95 -5.45
C LEU A 69 11.77 -2.15 -3.93
N GLY A 70 11.67 -3.39 -3.47
CA GLY A 70 11.59 -3.72 -2.05
C GLY A 70 12.87 -3.46 -1.26
N ASN A 71 12.73 -3.17 0.04
CA ASN A 71 13.78 -2.90 1.01
C ASN A 71 14.69 -1.70 0.65
N THR A 72 14.14 -0.69 -0.04
CA THR A 72 14.90 0.46 -0.54
C THR A 72 14.42 1.75 0.13
N LEU A 73 13.45 2.45 -0.46
CA LEU A 73 12.97 3.74 0.07
C LEU A 73 12.04 3.59 1.28
N GLU A 74 11.47 2.42 1.51
CA GLU A 74 10.68 2.10 2.71
C GLU A 74 11.54 1.64 3.90
N ALA A 75 12.84 1.45 3.70
CA ALA A 75 13.76 1.10 4.79
C ALA A 75 13.73 2.19 5.86
N PHE A 76 13.37 1.80 7.10
CA PHE A 76 13.10 2.71 8.19
C PHE A 76 14.08 2.49 9.36
N ARG A 77 14.56 3.58 9.93
CA ARG A 77 15.44 3.54 11.12
C ARG A 77 14.91 4.35 12.31
N GLY A 78 13.77 4.95 12.17
CA GLY A 78 13.24 5.90 13.12
C GLY A 78 13.67 7.32 12.79
N TYR A 79 12.78 8.22 13.14
CA TYR A 79 13.00 9.64 12.99
C TYR A 79 14.14 10.11 13.88
N ASN A 80 15.09 10.80 13.30
CA ASN A 80 16.14 11.46 14.05
C ASN A 80 16.53 12.78 13.37
N GLN A 81 15.89 13.87 13.80
CA GLN A 81 16.19 15.23 13.31
C GLN A 81 17.65 15.65 13.52
N SER A 82 18.30 15.11 14.53
CA SER A 82 19.71 15.47 14.86
C SER A 82 20.70 14.94 13.82
N THR A 83 20.29 14.02 12.95
CA THR A 83 21.17 13.44 11.95
C THR A 83 21.01 14.16 10.62
N LYS A 84 22.10 14.68 10.10
CA LYS A 84 22.23 15.18 8.73
C LYS A 84 22.22 13.99 7.74
N ARG A 85 21.18 13.14 7.79
CA ARG A 85 21.06 11.98 6.94
C ARG A 85 20.60 12.40 5.55
N THR A 86 21.05 11.67 4.55
CA THR A 86 20.64 11.80 3.16
C THR A 86 19.64 10.71 2.82
N PRO A 87 18.79 10.87 1.80
CA PRO A 87 17.92 9.80 1.31
C PRO A 87 18.68 8.50 1.04
N SER A 88 19.86 8.57 0.44
CA SER A 88 20.76 7.44 0.17
C SER A 88 21.06 6.60 1.42
N SER A 89 21.24 7.24 2.58
CA SER A 89 21.50 6.53 3.83
C SER A 89 20.32 5.70 4.34
N TYR A 90 19.10 5.98 3.86
CA TYR A 90 17.92 5.16 4.09
C TYR A 90 17.76 4.09 3.02
N GLU A 91 17.94 4.41 1.73
CA GLU A 91 17.86 3.45 0.64
C GLU A 91 18.74 2.21 0.84
N THR A 92 19.92 2.39 1.44
CA THR A 92 20.89 1.30 1.66
C THR A 92 20.77 0.63 3.03
N LEU A 93 19.86 1.09 3.87
CA LEU A 93 19.79 0.69 5.28
C LEU A 93 19.48 -0.80 5.49
N TRP A 94 18.66 -1.40 4.62
CA TRP A 94 18.30 -2.81 4.67
C TRP A 94 19.07 -3.65 3.64
N GLY A 95 20.26 -3.17 3.24
CA GLY A 95 21.20 -3.93 2.42
C GLY A 95 20.95 -3.88 0.92
N GLN A 96 20.04 -3.02 0.46
CA GLN A 96 19.82 -2.83 -0.96
C GLN A 96 20.75 -1.75 -1.53
N PRO A 97 21.07 -1.79 -2.83
CA PRO A 97 21.79 -0.70 -3.47
C PRO A 97 20.88 0.52 -3.65
N GLU A 98 21.48 1.71 -3.74
CA GLU A 98 20.76 2.89 -4.20
C GLU A 98 20.10 2.63 -5.55
N ALA A 99 18.87 3.12 -5.70
CA ALA A 99 18.15 3.02 -6.97
C ALA A 99 18.91 3.74 -8.10
N GLN A 100 19.05 3.07 -9.23
CA GLN A 100 19.77 3.56 -10.42
C GLN A 100 18.97 3.23 -11.67
N PRO A 101 19.12 4.00 -12.78
CA PRO A 101 18.43 3.76 -14.06
C PRO A 101 18.51 2.30 -14.54
N ARG A 102 19.71 1.69 -14.44
CA ARG A 102 19.94 0.30 -14.86
C ARG A 102 19.04 -0.74 -14.16
N HIS A 103 18.52 -0.45 -12.95
CA HIS A 103 17.62 -1.36 -12.25
C HIS A 103 16.26 -1.39 -12.96
N PHE A 104 15.72 -0.22 -13.29
CA PHE A 104 14.42 -0.08 -13.97
C PHE A 104 14.49 -0.58 -15.44
N GLU A 105 15.58 -0.28 -16.14
CA GLU A 105 15.87 -0.88 -17.44
C GLU A 105 15.96 -2.42 -17.35
N GLY A 106 16.53 -2.93 -16.25
CA GLY A 106 16.59 -4.37 -15.97
C GLY A 106 15.20 -4.95 -15.73
N PHE A 107 14.34 -4.27 -15.00
CA PHE A 107 12.94 -4.68 -14.79
C PHE A 107 12.21 -4.74 -16.15
N ALA A 108 12.31 -3.69 -16.96
CA ALA A 108 11.68 -3.66 -18.28
C ALA A 108 12.18 -4.80 -19.20
N ARG A 109 13.50 -5.06 -19.25
CA ARG A 109 14.09 -6.17 -20.02
C ARG A 109 13.64 -7.55 -19.52
N ALA A 110 13.31 -7.68 -18.25
CA ALA A 110 12.83 -8.92 -17.66
C ALA A 110 11.33 -9.18 -17.88
N GLY A 111 10.62 -8.27 -18.60
CA GLY A 111 9.20 -8.41 -18.93
C GLY A 111 8.24 -7.69 -17.98
N PHE A 112 8.76 -6.94 -16.99
CA PHE A 112 7.91 -6.11 -16.15
C PHE A 112 7.47 -4.85 -16.89
N LYS A 113 6.20 -4.49 -16.71
CA LYS A 113 5.59 -3.27 -17.30
C LYS A 113 5.29 -2.20 -16.23
N SER A 114 5.39 -2.57 -14.94
CA SER A 114 5.15 -1.66 -13.82
C SER A 114 6.11 -1.92 -12.65
N VAL A 115 6.32 -0.90 -11.84
CA VAL A 115 7.08 -0.99 -10.59
C VAL A 115 6.31 -0.30 -9.47
N ARG A 116 6.25 -0.96 -8.29
CA ARG A 116 5.80 -0.35 -7.05
C ARG A 116 7.02 0.06 -6.25
N ILE A 117 7.06 1.30 -5.81
CA ILE A 117 8.13 1.92 -5.04
C ILE A 117 7.59 2.21 -3.65
N PRO A 118 7.79 1.29 -2.69
CA PRO A 118 7.44 1.53 -1.29
C PRO A 118 8.28 2.65 -0.69
N ILE A 119 7.68 3.52 0.15
CA ILE A 119 8.38 4.68 0.71
C ILE A 119 8.05 4.86 2.18
N ALA A 120 9.05 5.21 3.00
CA ALA A 120 8.93 5.63 4.39
C ALA A 120 9.16 7.15 4.47
N TRP A 121 8.12 7.92 4.32
CA TRP A 121 8.19 9.39 4.26
C TRP A 121 8.61 10.02 5.58
N THR A 122 8.22 9.41 6.73
CA THR A 122 8.55 9.94 8.05
C THR A 122 10.02 9.87 8.40
N ASN A 123 10.83 9.09 7.66
CA ASN A 123 12.28 9.09 7.79
C ASN A 123 12.88 10.51 7.69
N MET A 124 12.30 11.37 6.86
CA MET A 124 12.76 12.73 6.63
C MET A 124 11.62 13.76 6.72
N MET A 125 10.66 13.50 7.61
CA MET A 125 9.54 14.41 7.92
C MET A 125 9.77 15.06 9.29
N ASP A 126 9.58 16.37 9.39
CA ASP A 126 9.53 17.06 10.67
C ASP A 126 8.15 16.91 11.32
N TYR A 127 8.00 15.90 12.15
CA TYR A 127 6.76 15.65 12.89
C TYR A 127 6.85 16.08 14.38
N GLU A 128 8.03 16.30 14.92
CA GLU A 128 8.19 16.72 16.33
C GLU A 128 7.67 18.14 16.57
N HIS A 129 7.87 19.04 15.61
CA HIS A 129 7.36 20.41 15.70
C HIS A 129 5.92 20.55 15.19
N GLY A 130 5.32 19.44 14.70
CA GLY A 130 3.92 19.39 14.29
C GLY A 130 3.59 20.09 12.97
N ASP A 131 4.58 20.42 12.15
CA ASP A 131 4.38 20.98 10.82
C ASP A 131 4.32 19.90 9.71
N PHE A 132 4.81 18.69 10.00
CA PHE A 132 4.82 17.53 9.12
C PHE A 132 5.43 17.78 7.74
N THR A 133 6.44 18.65 7.67
CA THR A 133 7.15 18.97 6.42
C THR A 133 8.07 17.81 6.04
N ILE A 134 7.90 17.27 4.84
CA ILE A 134 8.83 16.34 4.23
C ILE A 134 10.04 17.13 3.73
N ALA A 135 11.25 16.72 4.10
CA ALA A 135 12.47 17.37 3.63
C ALA A 135 12.53 17.37 2.09
N THR A 136 12.87 18.51 1.52
CA THR A 136 12.97 18.68 0.06
C THR A 136 13.89 17.64 -0.57
N ALA A 137 15.00 17.28 0.11
CA ALA A 137 15.92 16.24 -0.36
C ALA A 137 15.24 14.87 -0.54
N MET A 138 14.27 14.51 0.32
CA MET A 138 13.50 13.26 0.18
C MET A 138 12.56 13.33 -1.03
N LEU A 139 11.82 14.43 -1.15
CA LEU A 139 10.94 14.65 -2.30
C LEU A 139 11.71 14.65 -3.62
N ASP A 140 12.87 15.32 -3.66
CA ASP A 140 13.74 15.36 -4.84
C ASP A 140 14.26 13.97 -5.21
N ARG A 141 14.67 13.17 -4.21
CA ARG A 141 15.16 11.81 -4.46
C ARG A 141 14.06 10.87 -4.92
N VAL A 142 12.87 10.91 -4.31
CA VAL A 142 11.74 10.11 -4.76
C VAL A 142 11.34 10.49 -6.18
N GLU A 143 11.31 11.78 -6.50
CA GLU A 143 11.01 12.24 -7.87
C GLU A 143 12.06 11.75 -8.88
N GLU A 144 13.34 11.76 -8.52
CA GLU A 144 14.42 11.20 -9.35
C GLU A 144 14.20 9.71 -9.62
N VAL A 145 13.88 8.93 -8.58
CA VAL A 145 13.63 7.47 -8.71
C VAL A 145 12.39 7.18 -9.55
N VAL A 146 11.31 7.97 -9.35
CA VAL A 146 10.10 7.89 -10.19
C VAL A 146 10.43 8.16 -11.65
N ASN A 147 11.23 9.20 -11.94
CA ASN A 147 11.63 9.51 -13.32
C ASN A 147 12.47 8.41 -13.96
N MET A 148 13.42 7.81 -13.21
CA MET A 148 14.19 6.65 -13.71
C MET A 148 13.28 5.50 -14.16
N ALA A 149 12.21 5.23 -13.40
CA ALA A 149 11.26 4.18 -13.74
C ALA A 149 10.39 4.54 -14.95
N LEU A 150 9.89 5.79 -15.01
CA LEU A 150 9.12 6.29 -16.15
C LEU A 150 9.94 6.33 -17.44
N ASP A 151 11.21 6.72 -17.36
CA ASP A 151 12.15 6.75 -18.49
C ASP A 151 12.44 5.35 -19.03
N ALA A 152 12.42 4.32 -18.16
CA ALA A 152 12.48 2.91 -18.57
C ALA A 152 11.16 2.40 -19.19
N GLY A 153 10.13 3.25 -19.30
CA GLY A 153 8.83 2.93 -19.89
C GLY A 153 7.81 2.32 -18.93
N LEU A 154 8.14 2.15 -17.65
CA LEU A 154 7.31 1.49 -16.65
C LEU A 154 6.15 2.39 -16.19
N TYR A 155 5.03 1.77 -15.79
CA TYR A 155 4.05 2.38 -14.89
C TYR A 155 4.61 2.36 -13.48
N VAL A 156 4.34 3.41 -12.70
CA VAL A 156 4.93 3.58 -11.36
C VAL A 156 3.84 3.73 -10.31
N VAL A 157 3.91 2.95 -9.24
CA VAL A 157 3.09 3.11 -8.04
C VAL A 157 3.98 3.60 -6.91
N ILE A 158 3.59 4.68 -6.24
CA ILE A 158 4.23 5.15 -4.99
C ILE A 158 3.21 5.12 -3.86
N ASN A 159 3.66 4.81 -2.64
CA ASN A 159 2.80 4.72 -1.47
C ASN A 159 3.42 5.36 -0.22
N ASP A 160 2.71 5.28 0.90
CA ASP A 160 3.28 5.27 2.24
C ASP A 160 3.21 3.84 2.75
N HIS A 161 4.40 3.29 3.08
CA HIS A 161 4.53 1.88 3.45
C HIS A 161 4.39 1.68 4.96
N TRP A 162 5.09 0.69 5.57
CA TRP A 162 5.09 0.49 7.02
C TRP A 162 5.50 1.76 7.80
N ASP A 163 6.52 2.46 7.32
CA ASP A 163 6.99 3.77 7.74
C ASP A 163 7.11 3.91 9.28
N GLY A 164 7.77 2.93 9.92
CA GLY A 164 7.95 2.91 11.36
C GLY A 164 6.70 2.63 12.19
N GLY A 165 5.60 2.26 11.55
CA GLY A 165 4.35 1.92 12.22
C GLY A 165 3.61 3.12 12.80
N TRP A 166 3.85 4.35 12.32
CA TRP A 166 3.14 5.55 12.79
C TRP A 166 1.62 5.44 12.66
N TRP A 167 1.13 4.56 11.81
CA TRP A 167 -0.28 4.18 11.63
C TRP A 167 -0.98 3.83 12.94
N GLY A 168 -0.25 3.27 13.92
CA GLY A 168 -0.77 2.99 15.26
C GLY A 168 -1.26 4.21 16.04
N LEU A 169 -0.92 5.42 15.61
CA LEU A 169 -1.45 6.66 16.19
C LEU A 169 -2.96 6.81 15.97
N PHE A 170 -3.50 6.29 14.85
CA PHE A 170 -4.93 6.36 14.56
C PHE A 170 -5.77 5.64 15.63
N GLY A 171 -5.27 4.56 16.20
CA GLY A 171 -5.97 3.78 17.22
C GLY A 171 -5.65 4.18 18.66
N SER A 172 -4.80 5.17 18.88
CA SER A 172 -4.37 5.57 20.23
C SER A 172 -5.56 5.96 21.12
N ALA A 173 -5.50 5.59 22.40
CA ALA A 173 -6.41 6.10 23.41
C ALA A 173 -6.28 7.62 23.61
N ASP A 174 -5.09 8.18 23.32
CA ASP A 174 -4.83 9.60 23.42
C ASP A 174 -5.38 10.34 22.19
N LYS A 175 -6.28 11.29 22.44
CA LYS A 175 -6.89 12.11 21.38
C LYS A 175 -5.85 12.92 20.60
N SER A 176 -4.82 13.44 21.26
CA SER A 176 -3.78 14.24 20.60
C SER A 176 -2.99 13.40 19.59
N HIS A 177 -2.76 12.13 19.85
CA HIS A 177 -2.13 11.20 18.91
C HIS A 177 -3.01 10.95 17.68
N ARG A 178 -4.33 10.77 17.87
CA ARG A 178 -5.25 10.59 16.74
C ARG A 178 -5.34 11.83 15.86
N GLU A 179 -5.38 13.03 16.48
CA GLU A 179 -5.33 14.31 15.75
C GLU A 179 -4.00 14.47 15.00
N MET A 180 -2.89 14.06 15.62
CA MET A 180 -1.59 14.03 14.99
C MET A 180 -1.59 13.11 13.77
N ALA A 181 -2.13 11.90 13.87
CA ALA A 181 -2.22 10.95 12.75
C ALA A 181 -2.95 11.56 11.54
N VAL A 182 -4.11 12.16 11.76
CA VAL A 182 -4.90 12.80 10.69
C VAL A 182 -4.13 13.96 10.06
N LYS A 183 -3.53 14.85 10.86
CA LYS A 183 -2.76 15.99 10.35
C LYS A 183 -1.55 15.51 9.56
N MET A 184 -0.81 14.54 10.07
CA MET A 184 0.37 13.97 9.43
C MET A 184 0.02 13.33 8.09
N TYR A 185 -1.02 12.49 8.04
CA TYR A 185 -1.48 11.85 6.81
C TYR A 185 -1.90 12.86 5.75
N LYS A 186 -2.72 13.84 6.12
CA LYS A 186 -3.16 14.90 5.20
C LYS A 186 -2.00 15.76 4.72
N SER A 187 -1.10 16.18 5.61
CA SER A 187 0.07 17.00 5.26
C SER A 187 1.00 16.24 4.32
N MET A 188 1.28 14.97 4.61
CA MET A 188 2.11 14.10 3.78
C MET A 188 1.55 13.99 2.36
N TRP A 189 0.30 13.53 2.22
CA TRP A 189 -0.30 13.35 0.90
C TRP A 189 -0.51 14.66 0.15
N LEU A 190 -0.76 15.78 0.84
CA LEU A 190 -0.86 17.09 0.18
C LEU A 190 0.49 17.52 -0.41
N GLN A 191 1.61 17.28 0.27
CA GLN A 191 2.96 17.55 -0.22
C GLN A 191 3.32 16.66 -1.40
N ILE A 192 3.07 15.35 -1.29
CA ILE A 192 3.30 14.38 -2.37
C ILE A 192 2.44 14.74 -3.59
N ALA A 193 1.16 15.00 -3.39
CA ALA A 193 0.23 15.33 -4.47
C ALA A 193 0.64 16.61 -5.20
N ASN A 194 1.06 17.66 -4.48
CA ASN A 194 1.56 18.88 -5.10
C ASN A 194 2.84 18.67 -5.89
N ARG A 195 3.76 17.82 -5.38
CA ARG A 195 5.00 17.46 -6.08
C ARG A 195 4.73 16.84 -7.44
N PHE A 196 3.78 15.93 -7.49
CA PHE A 196 3.54 15.07 -8.65
C PHE A 196 2.27 15.44 -9.46
N LYS A 197 1.60 16.54 -9.17
CA LYS A 197 0.30 16.87 -9.79
C LYS A 197 0.31 16.96 -11.31
N ASN A 198 1.46 17.26 -11.90
CA ASN A 198 1.63 17.44 -13.34
C ASN A 198 2.11 16.18 -14.08
N TYR A 199 2.38 15.08 -13.37
CA TYR A 199 2.80 13.81 -13.96
C TYR A 199 1.65 13.12 -14.71
N SER A 200 1.99 12.32 -15.72
CA SER A 200 1.04 11.58 -16.55
C SER A 200 0.26 10.51 -15.77
N ASP A 201 -0.62 9.81 -16.47
CA ASP A 201 -1.38 8.63 -15.99
C ASP A 201 -0.53 7.40 -15.70
N LYS A 202 0.75 7.40 -16.08
CA LYS A 202 1.71 6.33 -15.71
C LYS A 202 2.15 6.37 -14.25
N LEU A 203 1.91 7.47 -13.51
CA LEU A 203 2.18 7.55 -12.07
C LEU A 203 0.89 7.39 -11.29
N ILE A 204 0.82 6.37 -10.46
CA ILE A 204 -0.31 5.97 -9.61
C ILE A 204 0.07 6.22 -8.15
N PHE A 205 -0.87 6.71 -7.34
CA PHE A 205 -0.69 6.84 -5.90
C PHE A 205 -1.45 5.74 -5.17
N GLU A 206 -0.80 5.09 -4.20
CA GLU A 206 -1.39 4.10 -3.31
C GLU A 206 -1.48 4.66 -1.89
N GLY A 207 -2.68 4.67 -1.29
CA GLY A 207 -3.00 5.40 -0.07
C GLY A 207 -2.32 4.89 1.21
N GLY A 208 -1.71 3.71 1.18
CA GLY A 208 -1.03 3.06 2.31
C GLY A 208 -0.64 1.63 1.95
N ASN A 209 -0.39 0.81 2.98
CA ASN A 209 0.08 -0.55 2.86
C ASN A 209 -0.73 -1.49 3.81
N GLU A 210 -0.14 -2.55 4.28
CA GLU A 210 -0.72 -3.59 5.16
C GLU A 210 -1.24 -3.05 6.51
N GLU A 211 -0.85 -1.84 6.90
CA GLU A 211 -1.22 -1.19 8.14
C GLU A 211 -2.67 -0.68 8.16
N HIS A 212 -3.32 -0.59 7.00
CA HIS A 212 -4.72 -0.16 6.87
C HIS A 212 -5.68 -1.19 7.47
N GLY A 213 -5.90 -1.12 8.78
CA GLY A 213 -6.76 -2.02 9.52
C GLY A 213 -6.22 -2.34 10.91
N ASP A 214 -5.71 -3.54 11.12
CA ASP A 214 -5.15 -3.96 12.41
C ASP A 214 -3.92 -3.12 12.80
N GLY A 215 -3.19 -2.58 11.83
CA GLY A 215 -2.07 -1.68 12.01
C GLY A 215 -2.42 -0.41 12.78
N PHE A 216 -3.67 0.04 12.77
CA PHE A 216 -4.11 1.18 13.57
C PHE A 216 -4.03 0.97 15.08
N ASN A 217 -3.92 -0.27 15.53
CA ASN A 217 -3.75 -0.60 16.93
C ASN A 217 -2.34 -1.08 17.30
N LEU A 218 -1.39 -1.08 16.38
CA LEU A 218 -0.03 -1.53 16.67
C LEU A 218 0.70 -0.55 17.61
N GLU A 219 1.66 -1.08 18.33
CA GLU A 219 2.59 -0.25 19.08
C GLU A 219 3.46 0.55 18.11
N THR A 220 3.65 1.83 18.41
CA THR A 220 4.52 2.68 17.61
C THR A 220 5.42 3.52 18.53
N VAL A 221 6.60 3.85 18.05
CA VAL A 221 7.53 4.76 18.74
C VAL A 221 6.94 6.17 18.90
N PHE A 222 6.03 6.55 18.02
CA PHE A 222 5.35 7.85 18.03
C PHE A 222 4.31 7.98 19.15
N SER A 223 3.84 6.87 19.71
CA SER A 223 2.87 6.83 20.82
C SER A 223 3.46 6.30 22.12
N ASN A 224 4.77 6.44 22.32
CA ASN A 224 5.47 5.87 23.48
C ASN A 224 5.22 4.35 23.63
N LYS A 225 5.12 3.64 22.50
CA LYS A 225 4.92 2.19 22.41
C LYS A 225 3.63 1.69 23.07
N LYS A 226 2.58 2.50 23.09
CA LYS A 226 1.26 2.07 23.53
C LYS A 226 0.46 1.49 22.38
N LYS A 227 -0.19 0.36 22.61
CA LYS A 227 -1.15 -0.22 21.66
C LYS A 227 -2.39 0.66 21.55
N GLY A 228 -2.99 0.66 20.36
CA GLY A 228 -4.28 1.28 20.12
C GLY A 228 -5.44 0.50 20.78
N VAL A 229 -6.61 1.11 20.80
CA VAL A 229 -7.80 0.63 21.53
C VAL A 229 -9.05 0.51 20.66
N LEU A 230 -8.94 0.68 19.33
CA LEU A 230 -10.07 0.55 18.43
C LEU A 230 -10.59 -0.89 18.42
N SER A 231 -11.92 -1.05 18.52
CA SER A 231 -12.59 -2.31 18.22
C SER A 231 -12.46 -2.65 16.73
N GLU A 232 -12.80 -3.87 16.36
CA GLU A 232 -12.71 -4.31 14.95
C GLU A 232 -13.56 -3.43 14.03
N ASN A 233 -14.80 -3.11 14.39
CA ASN A 233 -15.65 -2.22 13.60
C ASN A 233 -15.04 -0.81 13.47
N GLN A 234 -14.52 -0.25 14.57
CA GLN A 234 -13.86 1.06 14.54
C GLN A 234 -12.61 1.08 13.66
N LYS A 235 -11.88 -0.04 13.56
CA LYS A 235 -10.75 -0.15 12.63
C LYS A 235 -11.20 -0.12 11.16
N TYR A 236 -12.32 -0.78 10.82
CA TYR A 236 -12.91 -0.66 9.47
C TYR A 236 -13.39 0.76 9.19
N ASP A 237 -14.08 1.39 10.14
CA ASP A 237 -14.55 2.77 9.99
C ASP A 237 -13.37 3.73 9.79
N CYS A 238 -12.28 3.54 10.56
CA CYS A 238 -11.06 4.32 10.41
C CYS A 238 -10.41 4.09 9.03
N ALA A 239 -10.29 2.84 8.57
CA ALA A 239 -9.74 2.52 7.24
C ALA A 239 -10.54 3.19 6.11
N ASN A 240 -11.86 3.12 6.17
CA ASN A 240 -12.74 3.77 5.19
C ASN A 240 -12.57 5.30 5.19
N GLN A 241 -12.43 5.91 6.37
CA GLN A 241 -12.23 7.37 6.51
C GLN A 241 -10.83 7.79 6.02
N VAL A 242 -9.78 7.01 6.33
CA VAL A 242 -8.41 7.26 5.82
C VAL A 242 -8.40 7.17 4.30
N ASN A 243 -9.02 6.15 3.71
CA ASN A 243 -9.14 5.98 2.27
C ASN A 243 -9.92 7.14 1.61
N GLN A 244 -11.02 7.60 2.23
CA GLN A 244 -11.75 8.78 1.74
C GLN A 244 -10.90 10.03 1.81
N CYS A 245 -10.20 10.25 2.93
CA CYS A 245 -9.30 11.38 3.12
C CYS A 245 -8.19 11.41 2.05
N PHE A 246 -7.63 10.26 1.71
CA PHE A 246 -6.64 10.13 0.63
C PHE A 246 -7.19 10.65 -0.70
N VAL A 247 -8.35 10.16 -1.11
CA VAL A 247 -8.99 10.60 -2.36
C VAL A 247 -9.24 12.12 -2.35
N ASP A 248 -9.84 12.62 -1.28
CA ASP A 248 -10.21 14.03 -1.16
C ASP A 248 -8.97 14.94 -1.23
N VAL A 249 -7.90 14.58 -0.53
CA VAL A 249 -6.64 15.35 -0.53
C VAL A 249 -6.04 15.38 -1.93
N ILE A 250 -5.93 14.25 -2.61
CA ILE A 250 -5.34 14.20 -3.96
C ILE A 250 -6.17 15.03 -4.94
N ARG A 251 -7.51 14.84 -4.95
CA ARG A 251 -8.41 15.57 -5.88
C ARG A 251 -8.36 17.08 -5.65
N SER A 252 -8.15 17.53 -4.42
CA SER A 252 -8.07 18.96 -4.08
C SER A 252 -6.89 19.70 -4.69
N THR A 253 -5.82 18.99 -5.08
CA THR A 253 -4.58 19.59 -5.62
C THR A 253 -4.66 19.98 -7.09
N GLY A 254 -5.70 19.54 -7.80
CA GLY A 254 -5.95 19.94 -9.19
C GLY A 254 -4.99 19.34 -10.20
N SER A 255 -4.85 19.99 -11.37
CA SER A 255 -4.05 19.51 -12.50
C SER A 255 -4.40 18.04 -12.87
N ASN A 256 -3.44 17.20 -13.22
CA ASN A 256 -3.67 15.78 -13.52
C ASN A 256 -4.18 14.97 -12.32
N ASN A 257 -3.99 15.46 -11.09
CA ASN A 257 -4.52 14.80 -9.91
C ASN A 257 -6.06 14.78 -9.86
N GLN A 258 -6.74 15.62 -10.63
CA GLN A 258 -8.20 15.53 -10.80
C GLN A 258 -8.64 14.19 -11.43
N TYR A 259 -7.75 13.54 -12.20
CA TYR A 259 -8.02 12.30 -12.94
C TYR A 259 -7.04 11.17 -12.59
N ARG A 260 -6.05 11.42 -11.69
CA ARG A 260 -5.03 10.43 -11.33
C ARG A 260 -5.65 9.14 -10.84
N PHE A 261 -5.10 8.02 -11.28
CA PHE A 261 -5.45 6.72 -10.75
C PHE A 261 -4.99 6.61 -9.29
N LEU A 262 -5.92 6.20 -8.42
CA LEU A 262 -5.67 6.05 -7.00
C LEU A 262 -5.89 4.59 -6.60
N LEU A 263 -4.87 3.99 -6.01
CA LEU A 263 -4.87 2.63 -5.53
C LEU A 263 -5.23 2.64 -4.03
N ILE A 264 -6.35 2.07 -3.70
CA ILE A 264 -6.92 2.03 -2.36
C ILE A 264 -6.46 0.75 -1.68
N PRO A 265 -5.74 0.80 -0.56
CA PRO A 265 -5.41 -0.41 0.18
C PRO A 265 -6.67 -1.04 0.76
N GLY A 266 -6.83 -2.35 0.54
CA GLY A 266 -7.83 -3.15 1.24
C GLY A 266 -7.53 -3.22 2.73
N TYR A 267 -8.49 -3.71 3.53
CA TYR A 267 -8.25 -3.89 4.97
C TYR A 267 -7.11 -4.88 5.20
N ASN A 268 -6.01 -4.46 5.79
CA ASN A 268 -4.72 -5.16 5.91
C ASN A 268 -4.15 -5.65 4.55
N THR A 269 -4.59 -5.11 3.43
CA THR A 269 -4.38 -5.68 2.09
C THR A 269 -4.73 -7.18 1.98
N ASP A 270 -5.59 -7.66 2.86
CA ASP A 270 -6.02 -9.06 2.96
C ASP A 270 -7.29 -9.28 2.13
N ILE A 271 -7.29 -10.32 1.28
CA ILE A 271 -8.41 -10.63 0.38
C ILE A 271 -9.68 -10.90 1.17
N ASP A 272 -9.61 -11.73 2.23
CA ASP A 272 -10.79 -12.17 2.99
C ASP A 272 -11.35 -11.07 3.88
N LYS A 273 -10.49 -10.15 4.35
CA LYS A 273 -10.91 -9.00 5.13
C LYS A 273 -11.42 -7.84 4.27
N THR A 274 -11.17 -7.87 2.97
CA THR A 274 -11.56 -6.82 2.01
C THR A 274 -12.76 -7.21 1.19
N SER A 275 -12.76 -8.42 0.60
CA SER A 275 -13.83 -8.91 -0.27
C SER A 275 -15.02 -9.44 0.53
N HIS A 276 -16.23 -9.30 -0.05
CA HIS A 276 -17.48 -9.76 0.56
C HIS A 276 -17.73 -9.27 2.00
N GLN A 277 -17.14 -8.12 2.34
CA GLN A 277 -17.25 -7.46 3.63
C GLN A 277 -18.12 -6.22 3.54
N SER A 278 -19.26 -6.21 4.24
CA SER A 278 -20.11 -5.01 4.29
C SER A 278 -19.47 -3.83 5.02
N ARG A 279 -18.44 -4.10 5.82
CA ARG A 279 -17.70 -3.10 6.60
C ARG A 279 -16.64 -2.36 5.78
N PHE A 280 -16.04 -3.00 4.76
CA PHE A 280 -15.10 -2.34 3.87
C PHE A 280 -15.86 -1.64 2.75
N VAL A 281 -15.64 -0.33 2.59
CA VAL A 281 -16.33 0.49 1.60
C VAL A 281 -15.31 1.26 0.79
N MET A 282 -15.37 1.11 -0.54
CA MET A 282 -14.56 1.95 -1.44
C MET A 282 -14.94 3.42 -1.27
N PRO A 283 -13.94 4.34 -1.25
CA PRO A 283 -14.21 5.76 -1.11
C PRO A 283 -15.00 6.29 -2.31
N LYS A 284 -15.73 7.38 -2.08
CA LYS A 284 -16.35 8.15 -3.16
C LYS A 284 -15.28 8.95 -3.88
N ASP A 285 -15.42 9.06 -5.20
CA ASP A 285 -14.49 9.82 -6.03
C ASP A 285 -15.27 10.73 -7.00
N SER A 286 -14.78 11.95 -7.17
CA SER A 286 -15.28 12.87 -8.20
C SER A 286 -14.84 12.48 -9.61
N ALA A 287 -13.78 11.67 -9.74
CA ALA A 287 -13.30 11.14 -11.01
C ALA A 287 -13.85 9.72 -11.25
N SER A 288 -14.63 9.55 -12.30
CA SER A 288 -15.21 8.24 -12.63
C SER A 288 -14.16 7.25 -13.10
N ASN A 289 -14.25 6.00 -12.62
CA ASN A 289 -13.42 4.87 -13.05
C ASN A 289 -11.91 5.07 -12.85
N LYS A 290 -11.50 5.83 -11.81
CA LYS A 290 -10.09 6.11 -11.50
C LYS A 290 -9.60 5.46 -10.19
N LEU A 291 -10.47 4.75 -9.48
CA LEU A 291 -10.08 4.01 -8.28
C LEU A 291 -9.72 2.57 -8.63
N MET A 292 -8.71 2.06 -7.93
CA MET A 292 -8.21 0.69 -7.95
C MET A 292 -8.18 0.17 -6.51
N ILE A 293 -8.15 -1.15 -6.34
CA ILE A 293 -8.03 -1.81 -5.03
C ILE A 293 -6.72 -2.62 -4.97
N SER A 294 -5.99 -2.48 -3.86
CA SER A 294 -4.75 -3.23 -3.56
C SER A 294 -5.00 -4.31 -2.52
N VAL A 295 -4.59 -5.52 -2.82
CA VAL A 295 -4.47 -6.63 -1.85
C VAL A 295 -3.15 -7.35 -2.07
N HIS A 296 -2.66 -8.05 -1.03
CA HIS A 296 -1.44 -8.85 -1.10
C HIS A 296 -1.76 -10.34 -1.06
N TYR A 297 -0.88 -11.18 -1.61
CA TYR A 297 -1.11 -12.61 -1.64
C TYR A 297 0.14 -13.40 -1.26
N TYR A 298 0.12 -13.94 -0.04
CA TYR A 298 1.17 -14.78 0.53
C TYR A 298 0.59 -16.06 1.13
N THR A 299 -0.32 -16.73 0.39
CA THR A 299 -1.01 -17.92 0.87
C THR A 299 -0.50 -19.18 0.17
N PRO A 300 -0.15 -20.25 0.93
CA PRO A 300 -0.16 -20.30 2.40
C PRO A 300 1.06 -19.60 3.00
N SER A 301 0.86 -18.88 4.11
CA SER A 301 1.89 -18.02 4.70
C SER A 301 3.12 -18.78 5.22
N ASP A 302 2.96 -20.00 5.69
CA ASP A 302 4.04 -20.89 6.10
C ASP A 302 4.95 -21.35 4.94
N TYR A 303 4.43 -21.31 3.71
CA TYR A 303 5.20 -21.54 2.49
C TYR A 303 5.77 -20.23 1.93
N CYS A 304 4.95 -19.18 1.86
CA CYS A 304 5.34 -17.96 1.15
C CYS A 304 6.28 -17.06 1.96
N ILE A 305 6.08 -16.97 3.29
CA ILE A 305 6.77 -15.99 4.13
C ILE A 305 7.97 -16.59 4.87
N LEU A 306 7.84 -17.83 5.39
CA LEU A 306 8.86 -18.41 6.25
C LEU A 306 10.07 -18.92 5.44
N SER A 307 11.28 -18.54 5.86
CA SER A 307 12.55 -19.10 5.40
C SER A 307 13.04 -20.27 6.27
N GLU A 308 12.54 -20.34 7.49
CA GLU A 308 12.79 -21.39 8.51
C GLU A 308 11.62 -21.46 9.48
N ASP A 309 11.61 -22.44 10.39
CA ASP A 309 10.57 -22.59 11.41
C ASP A 309 10.46 -21.32 12.28
N ALA A 310 9.24 -20.89 12.50
CA ALA A 310 8.91 -19.75 13.37
C ALA A 310 8.06 -20.22 14.57
N SER A 311 7.87 -19.33 15.55
CA SER A 311 7.06 -19.64 16.75
C SER A 311 5.59 -19.93 16.44
N TRP A 312 5.07 -19.46 15.33
CA TRP A 312 3.66 -19.58 14.92
C TRP A 312 3.40 -20.68 13.89
N ALA A 313 4.42 -21.15 13.15
CA ALA A 313 4.30 -22.27 12.20
C ALA A 313 5.65 -22.88 11.86
N LYS A 314 5.61 -24.13 11.38
CA LYS A 314 6.74 -24.76 10.70
C LYS A 314 6.78 -24.33 9.24
N VAL A 315 7.99 -24.12 8.72
CA VAL A 315 8.16 -23.79 7.32
C VAL A 315 7.66 -24.93 6.43
N LYS A 316 6.80 -24.60 5.49
CA LYS A 316 6.36 -25.52 4.44
C LYS A 316 7.34 -25.48 3.28
N MET A 317 7.82 -26.62 2.83
CA MET A 317 8.91 -26.74 1.86
C MET A 317 8.45 -27.08 0.44
N ASN A 318 7.16 -27.41 0.25
CA ASN A 318 6.60 -27.77 -1.06
C ASN A 318 5.21 -27.18 -1.26
N TRP A 319 4.85 -26.95 -2.53
CA TRP A 319 3.54 -26.50 -2.96
C TRP A 319 3.26 -27.03 -4.38
N GLY A 320 1.99 -27.19 -4.75
CA GLY A 320 1.60 -27.50 -6.13
C GLY A 320 0.53 -28.59 -6.27
N SER A 321 -0.06 -29.05 -5.15
CA SER A 321 -1.20 -29.97 -5.24
C SER A 321 -2.41 -29.33 -5.91
N ASP A 322 -3.26 -30.13 -6.55
CA ASP A 322 -4.51 -29.65 -7.18
C ASP A 322 -5.42 -28.92 -6.18
N TYR A 323 -5.40 -29.34 -4.92
CA TYR A 323 -6.15 -28.66 -3.86
C TYR A 323 -5.62 -27.24 -3.62
N GLU A 324 -4.31 -27.06 -3.49
CA GLU A 324 -3.68 -25.75 -3.26
C GLU A 324 -3.91 -24.78 -4.42
N LYS A 325 -3.83 -25.29 -5.66
CA LYS A 325 -4.15 -24.51 -6.87
C LYS A 325 -5.60 -24.05 -6.88
N LYS A 326 -6.54 -24.92 -6.50
CA LYS A 326 -7.97 -24.57 -6.38
C LYS A 326 -8.20 -23.53 -5.28
N VAL A 327 -7.51 -23.63 -4.15
CA VAL A 327 -7.59 -22.63 -3.07
C VAL A 327 -7.10 -21.27 -3.57
N MET A 328 -5.95 -21.22 -4.26
CA MET A 328 -5.45 -19.99 -4.85
C MET A 328 -6.48 -19.39 -5.83
N ALA A 329 -6.96 -20.15 -6.78
CA ALA A 329 -7.94 -19.68 -7.76
C ALA A 329 -9.21 -19.13 -7.08
N SER A 330 -9.71 -19.82 -6.05
CA SER A 330 -10.87 -19.37 -5.26
C SER A 330 -10.61 -18.05 -4.54
N ASN A 331 -9.39 -17.84 -4.01
CA ASN A 331 -9.04 -16.58 -3.35
C ASN A 331 -9.02 -15.41 -4.34
N PHE A 332 -8.41 -15.60 -5.51
CA PHE A 332 -8.38 -14.57 -6.54
C PHE A 332 -9.78 -14.22 -7.07
N GLU A 333 -10.65 -15.22 -7.25
CA GLU A 333 -12.04 -15.02 -7.72
C GLU A 333 -12.83 -14.11 -6.77
N LYS A 334 -12.55 -14.07 -5.46
CA LYS A 334 -13.21 -13.16 -4.52
C LYS A 334 -13.05 -11.70 -4.90
N MET A 335 -11.90 -11.31 -5.46
CA MET A 335 -11.62 -9.92 -5.85
C MET A 335 -12.33 -9.51 -7.14
N LYS A 336 -12.93 -10.45 -7.88
CA LYS A 336 -13.71 -10.16 -9.09
C LYS A 336 -14.88 -9.21 -8.83
N GLU A 337 -15.44 -9.20 -7.62
CA GLU A 337 -16.51 -8.26 -7.25
C GLU A 337 -16.10 -6.78 -7.43
N PHE A 338 -14.81 -6.45 -7.29
CA PHE A 338 -14.31 -5.09 -7.50
C PHE A 338 -14.22 -4.78 -8.99
N VAL A 339 -13.75 -5.72 -9.82
CA VAL A 339 -13.74 -5.55 -11.29
C VAL A 339 -15.15 -5.38 -11.82
N ASP A 340 -16.11 -6.17 -11.34
CA ASP A 340 -17.51 -6.08 -11.74
C ASP A 340 -18.15 -4.72 -11.36
N LYS A 341 -17.59 -4.03 -10.36
CA LYS A 341 -17.97 -2.67 -9.95
C LYS A 341 -17.14 -1.56 -10.66
N GLY A 342 -16.23 -1.93 -11.57
CA GLY A 342 -15.41 -0.99 -12.35
C GLY A 342 -14.10 -0.56 -11.68
N TYR A 343 -13.65 -1.26 -10.64
CA TYR A 343 -12.37 -1.01 -10.00
C TYR A 343 -11.28 -1.94 -10.55
N GLY A 344 -10.11 -1.39 -10.91
CA GLY A 344 -8.94 -2.20 -11.23
C GLY A 344 -8.42 -2.91 -9.98
N VAL A 345 -7.98 -4.17 -10.11
CA VAL A 345 -7.41 -4.94 -8.99
C VAL A 345 -5.91 -5.09 -9.16
N VAL A 346 -5.18 -4.76 -8.11
CA VAL A 346 -3.71 -4.93 -8.03
C VAL A 346 -3.41 -5.92 -6.91
N ILE A 347 -2.66 -6.97 -7.23
CA ILE A 347 -2.01 -7.80 -6.22
C ILE A 347 -0.68 -7.11 -5.91
N GLY A 348 -0.71 -6.17 -4.96
CA GLY A 348 0.38 -5.22 -4.69
C GLY A 348 1.66 -5.89 -4.23
N GLU A 349 1.54 -7.08 -3.62
CA GLU A 349 2.65 -7.93 -3.26
C GLU A 349 2.27 -9.40 -3.38
N TYR A 350 3.18 -10.21 -3.90
CA TYR A 350 3.15 -11.67 -3.86
C TYR A 350 4.58 -12.20 -4.00
N GLY A 351 4.84 -13.39 -3.47
CA GLY A 351 6.16 -14.00 -3.59
C GLY A 351 6.33 -15.20 -2.69
N VAL A 352 7.47 -15.87 -2.84
CA VAL A 352 7.89 -17.00 -2.00
C VAL A 352 9.29 -16.72 -1.47
N ALA A 353 9.42 -16.63 -0.16
CA ALA A 353 10.72 -16.46 0.49
C ALA A 353 11.63 -17.66 0.20
N LEU A 354 12.89 -17.38 -0.10
CA LEU A 354 13.92 -18.40 -0.16
C LEU A 354 14.13 -19.03 1.22
N THR A 355 14.65 -20.24 1.24
CA THR A 355 15.08 -20.88 2.49
C THR A 355 16.23 -20.09 3.13
N LYS A 356 16.51 -20.32 4.41
CA LYS A 356 17.66 -19.72 5.11
C LYS A 356 19.01 -19.96 4.41
N SER A 357 19.11 -21.01 3.60
CA SER A 357 20.27 -21.30 2.74
C SER A 357 20.19 -20.70 1.34
N PHE A 358 19.29 -19.72 1.13
CA PHE A 358 19.07 -19.01 -0.13
C PHE A 358 18.69 -19.92 -1.32
N LYS A 359 17.96 -21.00 -1.06
CA LYS A 359 17.44 -21.89 -2.11
C LYS A 359 15.95 -21.71 -2.28
N MET A 360 15.46 -21.82 -3.51
CA MET A 360 14.03 -21.93 -3.77
C MET A 360 13.45 -23.18 -3.10
N LYS A 361 12.20 -23.08 -2.64
CA LYS A 361 11.40 -24.20 -2.18
C LYS A 361 10.82 -24.95 -3.37
N GLU A 362 10.51 -26.23 -3.18
CA GLU A 362 9.84 -27.01 -4.21
C GLU A 362 8.48 -26.42 -4.57
N GLY A 363 8.19 -26.28 -5.87
CA GLY A 363 6.97 -25.67 -6.38
C GLY A 363 6.98 -24.13 -6.44
N THR A 364 8.12 -23.45 -6.17
CA THR A 364 8.17 -21.97 -6.23
C THR A 364 7.82 -21.44 -7.62
N VAL A 365 8.37 -22.00 -8.70
CA VAL A 365 8.08 -21.58 -10.07
C VAL A 365 6.61 -21.80 -10.40
N GLU A 366 6.06 -22.95 -9.99
CA GLU A 366 4.65 -23.29 -10.20
C GLU A 366 3.71 -22.36 -9.44
N TRP A 367 4.05 -22.01 -8.18
CA TRP A 367 3.28 -21.06 -7.38
C TRP A 367 3.22 -19.68 -8.04
N LEU A 368 4.38 -19.17 -8.47
CA LEU A 368 4.49 -17.90 -9.20
C LEU A 368 3.68 -17.93 -10.51
N SER A 369 3.80 -19.02 -11.30
CA SER A 369 3.04 -19.19 -12.54
C SER A 369 1.54 -19.20 -12.28
N CYS A 370 1.06 -19.91 -11.26
CA CYS A 370 -0.35 -19.95 -10.90
C CYS A 370 -0.88 -18.57 -10.46
N VAL A 371 -0.10 -17.75 -9.74
CA VAL A 371 -0.48 -16.37 -9.44
C VAL A 371 -0.67 -15.57 -10.71
N LEU A 372 0.30 -15.62 -11.62
CA LEU A 372 0.26 -14.89 -12.89
C LEU A 372 -0.94 -15.33 -13.75
N GLU A 373 -1.17 -16.63 -13.89
CA GLU A 373 -2.30 -17.21 -14.67
C GLU A 373 -3.67 -16.76 -14.12
N ASN A 374 -3.84 -16.73 -12.79
CA ASN A 374 -5.07 -16.21 -12.19
C ASN A 374 -5.22 -14.72 -12.42
N CYS A 375 -4.13 -13.93 -12.33
CA CYS A 375 -4.16 -12.50 -12.62
C CYS A 375 -4.55 -12.23 -14.08
N ASP A 376 -3.98 -12.95 -15.05
CA ASP A 376 -4.35 -12.80 -16.46
C ASP A 376 -5.81 -13.11 -16.72
N LYS A 377 -6.27 -14.25 -16.19
CA LYS A 377 -7.67 -14.69 -16.33
C LYS A 377 -8.65 -13.64 -15.80
N LEU A 378 -8.30 -12.94 -14.73
CA LEU A 378 -9.17 -12.01 -14.00
C LEU A 378 -8.86 -10.52 -14.29
N ASN A 379 -7.86 -10.24 -15.15
CA ASN A 379 -7.38 -8.91 -15.49
C ASN A 379 -6.84 -8.12 -14.28
N TYR A 380 -6.10 -8.77 -13.38
CA TYR A 380 -5.41 -8.13 -12.26
C TYR A 380 -3.97 -7.78 -12.64
N CYS A 381 -3.40 -6.78 -11.97
CA CYS A 381 -1.98 -6.44 -12.07
C CYS A 381 -1.22 -7.07 -10.90
N PRO A 382 -0.41 -8.12 -11.12
CA PRO A 382 0.43 -8.71 -10.08
C PRO A 382 1.75 -7.94 -9.94
N MET A 383 2.19 -7.65 -8.70
CA MET A 383 3.47 -6.99 -8.41
C MET A 383 4.34 -7.88 -7.51
N LEU A 384 5.33 -8.54 -8.10
CA LEU A 384 6.26 -9.42 -7.39
C LEU A 384 6.98 -8.65 -6.28
N TRP A 385 6.93 -9.15 -5.05
CA TRP A 385 7.78 -8.64 -3.99
C TRP A 385 9.20 -9.17 -4.17
N ASP A 386 10.14 -8.27 -4.36
CA ASP A 386 11.55 -8.62 -4.43
C ASP A 386 12.45 -7.60 -3.73
N CYS A 387 13.36 -8.13 -2.93
CA CYS A 387 14.41 -7.40 -2.24
C CYS A 387 15.78 -8.02 -2.52
N SER A 388 16.08 -8.27 -3.80
CA SER A 388 17.28 -8.96 -4.31
C SER A 388 17.35 -10.45 -3.92
N SER A 389 16.20 -11.11 -3.85
CA SER A 389 16.10 -12.55 -3.63
C SER A 389 16.07 -13.35 -4.94
N LEU A 390 15.06 -13.13 -5.76
CA LEU A 390 14.92 -13.76 -7.09
C LEU A 390 15.41 -12.85 -8.23
N PHE A 391 15.42 -11.53 -8.00
CA PHE A 391 15.85 -10.54 -8.97
C PHE A 391 16.99 -9.68 -8.41
N LEU A 392 18.20 -9.88 -8.89
CA LEU A 392 19.37 -9.12 -8.42
C LEU A 392 19.38 -7.70 -8.97
N ARG A 393 19.70 -6.75 -8.10
CA ARG A 393 19.92 -5.32 -8.43
C ARG A 393 21.41 -4.93 -8.39
N THR A 394 22.28 -5.84 -7.93
CA THR A 394 23.73 -5.67 -7.90
C THR A 394 24.40 -6.54 -8.96
N GLY A 395 25.55 -6.08 -9.50
CA GLY A 395 26.24 -6.81 -10.57
C GLY A 395 25.39 -6.90 -11.84
N ARG A 396 25.04 -8.12 -12.26
CA ARG A 396 24.11 -8.36 -13.37
C ARG A 396 22.69 -8.16 -12.87
N VAL A 397 22.00 -7.13 -13.37
CA VAL A 397 20.58 -6.87 -13.06
C VAL A 397 19.70 -7.88 -13.80
N GLY A 398 18.95 -8.71 -13.07
CA GLY A 398 18.10 -9.75 -13.65
C GLY A 398 17.80 -10.88 -12.68
N PHE A 399 16.97 -11.81 -13.12
CA PHE A 399 16.63 -13.00 -12.35
C PHE A 399 17.85 -13.88 -12.06
N THR A 400 17.85 -14.49 -10.86
CA THR A 400 18.86 -15.48 -10.43
C THR A 400 18.65 -16.82 -11.08
N GLU A 401 17.37 -17.19 -11.29
CA GLU A 401 16.94 -18.51 -11.75
C GLU A 401 16.34 -18.44 -13.15
N PRO A 402 16.87 -19.19 -14.14
CA PRO A 402 16.35 -19.17 -15.52
C PRO A 402 14.87 -19.56 -15.62
N ASP A 403 14.41 -20.53 -14.82
CA ASP A 403 13.03 -21.01 -14.83
C ASP A 403 12.07 -19.92 -14.34
N VAL A 404 12.49 -19.13 -13.34
CA VAL A 404 11.73 -17.95 -12.89
C VAL A 404 11.73 -16.88 -13.96
N ALA A 405 12.88 -16.61 -14.60
CA ALA A 405 12.95 -15.64 -15.70
C ALA A 405 11.99 -15.99 -16.84
N ALA A 406 11.88 -17.27 -17.19
CA ALA A 406 11.07 -17.74 -18.31
C ALA A 406 9.57 -17.43 -18.15
N ILE A 407 9.05 -17.44 -16.92
CA ILE A 407 7.63 -17.15 -16.67
C ILE A 407 7.26 -15.66 -16.77
N TYR A 408 8.26 -14.76 -16.75
CA TYR A 408 8.04 -13.31 -16.88
C TYR A 408 8.37 -12.78 -18.28
N ILE A 409 9.50 -13.20 -18.87
CA ILE A 409 10.01 -12.67 -20.16
C ILE A 409 9.09 -13.02 -21.33
N ASN A 410 8.46 -14.20 -21.30
CA ASN A 410 7.63 -14.72 -22.42
C ASN A 410 6.13 -14.38 -22.25
N ARG A 411 5.81 -13.48 -21.37
CA ARG A 411 4.41 -13.05 -21.12
C ARG A 411 4.14 -11.73 -21.82
N ASP A 412 3.17 -11.72 -22.73
CA ASP A 412 2.68 -10.52 -23.42
C ASP A 412 1.74 -9.65 -22.55
#